data_c47f622129e33ae955a75944afb9b877
#
_entry.id   c47f622129e33ae955a75944afb9b877
#
_cell.length_a   1.000
_cell.length_b   1.000
_cell.length_c   1.000
_cell.angle_alpha   90.00
_cell.angle_beta   90.00
_cell.angle_gamma   90.00
#
_symmetry.space_group_name_H-M   'P 1'
#
loop_
_entity.id
_entity.type
_entity.pdbx_description
1 polymer ?
#
loop_
_entity_poly.entity_id
_entity_poly.type
_entity_poly.pdbx_seq_one_letter_code
_entity_poly.pdbx_strand_id
1 'polypeptide(L)'
;MAKKTCNLLVIIMLTFAVSANAADRLSAVCLFAPEGITMQDSLKPETTQKDTVKPQKEKKTRMKNISNKRVTFASFDQHYERAMKYYNNKQWLSAAGLFEELYPLSLGTPRADTILFLFADCYYQNGDFNMAAFHYRDYVKRYPNSEHTEDAFFRCITAIYKTSPDYYLDQSNTKYAIEQISAFIQAYPNSPHIEECNLMLDDLQLKLARKDLEILKLYYNTDHYAACQIAARNFFNKYSYSPLMPEAVYYLVLNNYEFSKKSTERKKEERLKACLDACIKMRLNYPDSPYMKEVEKISQDVTKQLQKYKS
;
A
#
# COMPACT_ATOMS: atom_id res chain seq x y z
N MET A 1 -5.16 27.41 39.83
CA MET A 1 -6.36 26.58 39.62
C MET A 1 -6.73 26.28 38.18
N ALA A 2 -5.79 26.34 37.23
CA ALA A 2 -6.06 26.18 35.76
C ALA A 2 -5.53 24.87 35.12
N LYS A 3 -5.05 23.91 35.90
CA LYS A 3 -4.49 22.62 35.38
C LYS A 3 -5.40 21.40 35.59
N LYS A 4 -6.57 21.52 36.20
CA LYS A 4 -7.49 20.37 36.44
C LYS A 4 -8.69 20.30 35.47
N THR A 5 -8.89 21.29 34.62
CA THR A 5 -10.03 21.29 33.67
C THR A 5 -9.74 20.72 32.32
N CYS A 6 -8.43 20.54 31.94
CA CYS A 6 -8.06 20.02 30.65
C CYS A 6 -8.15 18.47 30.54
N ASN A 7 -8.00 17.75 31.66
CA ASN A 7 -8.08 16.29 31.65
C ASN A 7 -9.51 15.73 31.61
N LEU A 8 -10.52 16.55 31.98
CA LEU A 8 -11.94 16.10 32.00
C LEU A 8 -12.55 16.12 30.59
N LEU A 9 -12.08 17.03 29.72
CA LEU A 9 -12.55 17.13 28.31
C LEU A 9 -12.01 16.02 27.43
N VAL A 10 -10.81 15.54 27.70
CA VAL A 10 -10.20 14.42 26.94
C VAL A 10 -10.87 13.09 27.30
N ILE A 11 -11.29 12.91 28.55
CA ILE A 11 -11.98 11.69 28.99
C ILE A 11 -13.41 11.62 28.45
N ILE A 12 -14.11 12.76 28.29
CA ILE A 12 -15.46 12.79 27.72
C ILE A 12 -15.44 12.52 26.20
N MET A 13 -14.39 12.90 25.48
CA MET A 13 -14.24 12.56 24.06
C MET A 13 -13.93 11.06 23.82
N LEU A 14 -13.30 10.38 24.77
CA LEU A 14 -12.99 8.95 24.66
C LEU A 14 -14.16 8.02 25.00
N THR A 15 -15.17 8.50 25.73
CA THR A 15 -16.35 7.67 26.09
C THR A 15 -17.47 7.69 25.06
N PHE A 16 -17.47 8.63 24.09
CA PHE A 16 -18.46 8.65 23.00
C PHE A 16 -18.11 7.74 21.81
N ALA A 17 -16.89 7.18 21.76
CA ALA A 17 -16.43 6.36 20.64
C ALA A 17 -16.77 4.85 20.77
N VAL A 18 -17.42 4.41 21.86
CA VAL A 18 -17.60 2.97 22.15
C VAL A 18 -18.97 2.42 21.73
N SER A 19 -19.93 3.25 21.30
CA SER A 19 -21.31 2.78 20.99
C SER A 19 -21.74 2.95 19.52
N ALA A 20 -20.85 3.32 18.60
CA ALA A 20 -21.19 3.34 17.17
C ALA A 20 -21.18 1.91 16.62
N ASN A 21 -22.32 1.47 16.06
CA ASN A 21 -22.44 0.20 15.36
C ASN A 21 -21.42 0.11 14.20
N ALA A 22 -20.99 -1.10 13.85
CA ALA A 22 -20.07 -1.34 12.73
C ALA A 22 -20.54 -0.70 11.41
N ALA A 23 -21.86 -0.59 11.22
CA ALA A 23 -22.48 0.07 10.08
C ALA A 23 -22.19 1.59 10.01
N ASP A 24 -22.18 2.29 11.15
CA ASP A 24 -21.85 3.74 11.20
C ASP A 24 -20.36 3.99 10.96
N ARG A 25 -19.51 3.04 11.35
CA ARG A 25 -18.06 3.09 11.09
C ARG A 25 -17.74 2.83 9.61
N LEU A 26 -18.45 1.90 8.96
CA LEU A 26 -18.32 1.61 7.54
C LEU A 26 -18.76 2.77 6.65
N SER A 27 -19.83 3.49 7.03
CA SER A 27 -20.29 4.66 6.26
C SER A 27 -19.27 5.81 6.29
N ALA A 28 -18.57 6.01 7.40
CA ALA A 28 -17.51 7.01 7.53
C ALA A 28 -16.27 6.65 6.71
N VAL A 29 -15.92 5.37 6.63
CA VAL A 29 -14.76 4.86 5.87
C VAL A 29 -15.01 4.90 4.35
N CYS A 30 -16.24 4.62 3.92
CA CYS A 30 -16.59 4.68 2.50
C CYS A 30 -16.71 6.12 1.92
N LEU A 31 -16.84 7.15 2.79
CA LEU A 31 -16.94 8.56 2.38
C LEU A 31 -15.59 9.22 2.08
N PHE A 32 -14.46 8.61 2.49
CA PHE A 32 -13.11 9.11 2.19
C PHE A 32 -12.49 8.44 0.95
N ALA A 33 -13.26 8.23 -0.12
CA ALA A 33 -12.65 8.04 -1.43
C ALA A 33 -12.20 9.42 -1.93
N PRO A 34 -10.94 9.63 -2.34
CA PRO A 34 -10.58 10.88 -3.00
C PRO A 34 -11.44 11.00 -4.27
N GLU A 35 -12.30 12.01 -4.29
CA GLU A 35 -13.01 12.44 -5.49
C GLU A 35 -11.93 12.87 -6.49
N GLY A 36 -11.62 12.03 -7.46
CA GLY A 36 -10.65 12.39 -8.49
C GLY A 36 -10.07 11.28 -9.35
N ILE A 37 -10.27 10.03 -9.01
CA ILE A 37 -9.86 8.94 -9.92
C ILE A 37 -11.09 8.46 -10.69
N THR A 38 -11.49 9.25 -11.67
CA THR A 38 -12.39 8.76 -12.72
C THR A 38 -11.58 7.86 -13.65
N MET A 39 -12.01 6.62 -13.81
CA MET A 39 -11.40 5.62 -14.71
C MET A 39 -11.36 6.01 -16.20
N GLN A 40 -11.73 7.24 -16.55
CA GLN A 40 -11.77 7.70 -17.95
C GLN A 40 -10.45 8.28 -18.47
N ASP A 41 -9.47 8.62 -17.60
CA ASP A 41 -8.24 9.29 -18.04
C ASP A 41 -7.06 8.35 -18.35
N SER A 42 -7.20 7.02 -18.18
CA SER A 42 -6.10 6.06 -18.45
C SER A 42 -6.18 5.36 -19.82
N LEU A 43 -7.07 5.78 -20.72
CA LEU A 43 -7.20 5.24 -22.07
C LEU A 43 -6.88 6.29 -23.14
N LYS A 44 -5.67 6.87 -23.12
CA LYS A 44 -5.06 7.43 -24.32
C LYS A 44 -3.91 6.54 -24.74
N PRO A 45 -3.93 5.97 -25.96
CA PRO A 45 -2.83 5.16 -26.43
C PRO A 45 -1.65 6.06 -26.80
N GLU A 46 -0.56 6.03 -26.03
CA GLU A 46 0.73 6.50 -26.49
C GLU A 46 1.27 5.54 -27.54
N THR A 47 1.39 6.06 -28.74
CA THR A 47 2.07 5.43 -29.86
C THR A 47 3.56 5.31 -29.58
N THR A 48 4.05 4.12 -29.24
CA THR A 48 5.49 3.84 -29.20
C THR A 48 5.79 2.52 -29.92
N GLN A 49 6.54 2.70 -30.99
CA GLN A 49 7.46 1.81 -31.72
C GLN A 49 7.29 0.28 -31.63
N LYS A 50 7.13 -0.26 -32.84
CA LYS A 50 7.16 -1.66 -33.22
C LYS A 50 8.48 -2.33 -32.84
N ASP A 51 8.41 -3.26 -31.89
CA ASP A 51 9.32 -4.37 -31.85
C ASP A 51 8.55 -5.66 -32.14
N THR A 52 8.98 -6.32 -33.19
CA THR A 52 8.39 -7.52 -33.78
C THR A 52 8.59 -8.74 -32.88
N VAL A 53 7.65 -8.99 -31.99
CA VAL A 53 7.48 -10.29 -31.34
C VAL A 53 6.39 -11.04 -32.08
N LYS A 54 6.74 -12.20 -32.66
CA LYS A 54 5.81 -13.09 -33.36
C LYS A 54 4.64 -13.47 -32.45
N PRO A 55 3.39 -13.34 -32.89
CA PRO A 55 2.23 -13.71 -32.09
C PRO A 55 2.22 -15.24 -31.89
N GLN A 56 2.30 -15.67 -30.61
CA GLN A 56 1.90 -17.01 -30.26
C GLN A 56 0.40 -17.15 -30.57
N LYS A 57 0.04 -18.15 -31.37
CA LYS A 57 -1.34 -18.48 -31.70
C LYS A 57 -2.09 -18.86 -30.41
N GLU A 58 -2.81 -17.93 -29.81
CA GLU A 58 -3.86 -18.24 -28.88
C GLU A 58 -4.85 -19.23 -29.54
N LYS A 59 -4.94 -20.42 -28.96
CA LYS A 59 -6.00 -21.36 -29.31
C LYS A 59 -7.34 -20.72 -28.93
N LYS A 60 -7.99 -20.05 -29.88
CA LYS A 60 -9.42 -19.69 -29.76
C LYS A 60 -10.19 -20.98 -29.53
N THR A 61 -10.46 -21.29 -28.29
CA THR A 61 -11.42 -22.32 -27.89
C THR A 61 -12.77 -21.83 -28.36
N ARG A 62 -13.25 -22.39 -29.47
CA ARG A 62 -14.52 -22.11 -30.10
C ARG A 62 -15.61 -22.42 -29.10
N MET A 63 -16.08 -21.39 -28.36
CA MET A 63 -17.26 -21.50 -27.49
C MET A 63 -18.43 -21.94 -28.36
N LYS A 64 -18.88 -23.17 -28.12
CA LYS A 64 -20.15 -23.67 -28.69
C LYS A 64 -21.25 -22.72 -28.26
N ASN A 65 -22.04 -22.24 -29.22
CA ASN A 65 -23.20 -21.39 -29.07
C ASN A 65 -24.02 -21.74 -27.82
N ILE A 66 -23.75 -21.05 -26.72
CA ILE A 66 -24.67 -21.01 -25.60
C ILE A 66 -25.78 -20.06 -26.05
N SER A 67 -26.98 -20.57 -26.12
CA SER A 67 -28.19 -19.82 -26.46
C SER A 67 -28.14 -18.44 -25.78
N ASN A 68 -28.00 -17.38 -26.56
CA ASN A 68 -28.07 -15.96 -26.16
C ASN A 68 -29.49 -15.58 -25.71
N LYS A 69 -30.20 -16.47 -25.00
CA LYS A 69 -31.42 -16.10 -24.31
C LYS A 69 -31.07 -15.28 -23.10
N ARG A 70 -31.44 -14.02 -23.12
CA ARG A 70 -31.40 -13.11 -21.97
C ARG A 70 -31.93 -13.82 -20.74
N VAL A 71 -31.23 -13.74 -19.61
CA VAL A 71 -31.68 -14.27 -18.32
C VAL A 71 -33.02 -13.61 -17.97
N THR A 72 -34.01 -14.39 -17.62
CA THR A 72 -35.35 -13.94 -17.20
C THR A 72 -35.65 -14.51 -15.82
N PHE A 73 -36.62 -13.94 -15.10
CA PHE A 73 -37.09 -14.49 -13.82
C PHE A 73 -37.48 -15.98 -13.90
N ALA A 74 -38.12 -16.39 -15.00
CA ALA A 74 -38.51 -17.80 -15.20
C ALA A 74 -37.34 -18.77 -15.41
N SER A 75 -36.17 -18.27 -15.83
CA SER A 75 -34.95 -19.05 -16.05
C SER A 75 -33.86 -18.79 -15.02
N PHE A 76 -34.14 -18.01 -13.97
CA PHE A 76 -33.16 -17.56 -12.97
C PHE A 76 -32.43 -18.74 -12.32
N ASP A 77 -33.14 -19.72 -11.77
CA ASP A 77 -32.52 -20.84 -11.06
C ASP A 77 -31.64 -21.68 -12.00
N GLN A 78 -32.05 -21.90 -13.24
CA GLN A 78 -31.24 -22.63 -14.23
C GLN A 78 -29.93 -21.90 -14.56
N HIS A 79 -29.98 -20.56 -14.68
CA HIS A 79 -28.79 -19.78 -14.95
C HIS A 79 -27.90 -19.66 -13.72
N TYR A 80 -28.48 -19.60 -12.52
CA TYR A 80 -27.73 -19.64 -11.26
C TYR A 80 -26.97 -20.95 -11.09
N GLU A 81 -27.63 -22.10 -11.29
CA GLU A 81 -26.97 -23.40 -11.26
C GLU A 81 -25.84 -23.52 -12.28
N ARG A 82 -26.04 -22.96 -13.49
CA ARG A 82 -25.02 -22.90 -14.53
C ARG A 82 -23.86 -22.01 -14.11
N ALA A 83 -24.12 -20.84 -13.52
CA ALA A 83 -23.09 -19.95 -12.99
C ALA A 83 -22.26 -20.64 -11.91
N MET A 84 -22.92 -21.32 -10.96
CA MET A 84 -22.26 -22.11 -9.93
C MET A 84 -21.43 -23.26 -10.52
N LYS A 85 -21.92 -23.93 -11.57
CA LYS A 85 -21.14 -24.94 -12.28
C LYS A 85 -19.86 -24.38 -12.90
N TYR A 86 -19.93 -23.20 -13.54
CA TYR A 86 -18.74 -22.53 -14.08
C TYR A 86 -17.79 -22.11 -12.95
N TYR A 87 -18.32 -21.56 -11.86
CA TYR A 87 -17.55 -21.16 -10.69
C TYR A 87 -16.78 -22.37 -10.08
N ASN A 88 -17.47 -23.49 -9.85
CA ASN A 88 -16.87 -24.70 -9.30
C ASN A 88 -15.83 -25.33 -10.27
N ASN A 89 -15.99 -25.14 -11.57
CA ASN A 89 -15.05 -25.57 -12.59
C ASN A 89 -13.91 -24.55 -12.84
N LYS A 90 -13.79 -23.50 -12.00
CA LYS A 90 -12.78 -22.44 -12.11
C LYS A 90 -12.82 -21.67 -13.43
N GLN A 91 -13.98 -21.63 -14.09
CA GLN A 91 -14.23 -20.87 -15.31
C GLN A 91 -14.74 -19.48 -14.93
N TRP A 92 -13.86 -18.71 -14.28
CA TRP A 92 -14.18 -17.48 -13.55
C TRP A 92 -14.90 -16.42 -14.39
N LEU A 93 -14.38 -16.11 -15.58
CA LEU A 93 -15.00 -15.11 -16.47
C LEU A 93 -16.37 -15.56 -17.01
N SER A 94 -16.55 -16.86 -17.26
CA SER A 94 -17.85 -17.39 -17.67
C SER A 94 -18.88 -17.35 -16.55
N ALA A 95 -18.45 -17.60 -15.30
CA ALA A 95 -19.29 -17.45 -14.13
C ALA A 95 -19.63 -15.98 -13.88
N ALA A 96 -18.65 -15.08 -13.96
CA ALA A 96 -18.82 -13.65 -13.79
C ALA A 96 -19.87 -13.08 -14.75
N GLY A 97 -19.80 -13.42 -16.04
CA GLY A 97 -20.79 -12.96 -17.03
C GLY A 97 -22.23 -13.39 -16.70
N LEU A 98 -22.44 -14.60 -16.14
CA LEU A 98 -23.75 -15.02 -15.68
C LEU A 98 -24.18 -14.33 -14.37
N PHE A 99 -23.29 -14.14 -13.43
CA PHE A 99 -23.59 -13.41 -12.19
C PHE A 99 -23.93 -11.96 -12.46
N GLU A 100 -23.28 -11.32 -13.44
CA GLU A 100 -23.59 -9.96 -13.88
C GLU A 100 -25.04 -9.84 -14.41
N GLU A 101 -25.51 -10.84 -15.18
CA GLU A 101 -26.90 -10.87 -15.67
C GLU A 101 -27.90 -11.24 -14.56
N LEU A 102 -27.52 -12.09 -13.61
CA LEU A 102 -28.37 -12.57 -12.51
C LEU A 102 -28.55 -11.51 -11.42
N TYR A 103 -27.51 -10.71 -11.12
CA TYR A 103 -27.53 -9.78 -10.00
C TYR A 103 -28.70 -8.78 -10.04
N PRO A 104 -28.99 -8.08 -11.15
CA PRO A 104 -30.13 -7.15 -11.23
C PRO A 104 -31.48 -7.85 -10.97
N LEU A 105 -31.62 -9.11 -11.36
CA LEU A 105 -32.84 -9.90 -11.17
C LEU A 105 -32.99 -10.44 -9.75
N SER A 106 -31.89 -10.50 -9.00
CA SER A 106 -31.87 -10.98 -7.62
C SER A 106 -32.16 -9.89 -6.59
N LEU A 107 -32.15 -8.62 -6.98
CA LEU A 107 -32.36 -7.50 -6.07
C LEU A 107 -33.68 -7.64 -5.29
N GLY A 108 -33.60 -7.44 -3.96
CA GLY A 108 -34.72 -7.64 -3.06
C GLY A 108 -34.95 -9.10 -2.63
N THR A 109 -34.14 -10.05 -3.09
CA THR A 109 -34.16 -11.43 -2.63
C THR A 109 -32.99 -11.72 -1.69
N PRO A 110 -33.08 -12.75 -0.82
CA PRO A 110 -31.97 -13.16 0.06
C PRO A 110 -30.70 -13.64 -0.68
N ARG A 111 -30.77 -13.83 -2.00
CA ARG A 111 -29.63 -14.30 -2.82
C ARG A 111 -28.80 -13.16 -3.42
N ALA A 112 -29.29 -11.92 -3.33
CA ALA A 112 -28.66 -10.80 -4.00
C ALA A 112 -27.24 -10.51 -3.47
N ASP A 113 -27.05 -10.61 -2.17
CA ASP A 113 -25.75 -10.45 -1.53
C ASP A 113 -24.77 -11.55 -1.94
N THR A 114 -25.18 -12.80 -1.87
CA THR A 114 -24.36 -13.95 -2.27
C THR A 114 -23.94 -13.87 -3.73
N ILE A 115 -24.83 -13.45 -4.63
CA ILE A 115 -24.52 -13.32 -6.06
C ILE A 115 -23.49 -12.21 -6.28
N LEU A 116 -23.64 -11.06 -5.63
CA LEU A 116 -22.66 -9.97 -5.76
C LEU A 116 -21.30 -10.35 -5.18
N PHE A 117 -21.29 -11.08 -4.06
CA PHE A 117 -20.06 -11.60 -3.48
C PHE A 117 -19.34 -12.56 -4.43
N LEU A 118 -20.06 -13.56 -4.97
CA LEU A 118 -19.49 -14.51 -5.93
C LEU A 118 -19.04 -13.86 -7.23
N PHE A 119 -19.75 -12.81 -7.67
CA PHE A 119 -19.36 -12.00 -8.82
C PHE A 119 -18.00 -11.33 -8.59
N ALA A 120 -17.82 -10.69 -7.44
CA ALA A 120 -16.54 -10.11 -7.05
C ALA A 120 -15.44 -11.17 -6.92
N ASP A 121 -15.77 -12.34 -6.34
CA ASP A 121 -14.81 -13.43 -6.17
C ASP A 121 -14.36 -14.01 -7.51
N CYS A 122 -15.21 -14.06 -8.52
CA CYS A 122 -14.79 -14.48 -9.86
C CYS A 122 -13.64 -13.62 -10.41
N TYR A 123 -13.69 -12.30 -10.26
CA TYR A 123 -12.59 -11.42 -10.68
C TYR A 123 -11.34 -11.61 -9.83
N TYR A 124 -11.52 -11.80 -8.51
CA TYR A 124 -10.40 -12.05 -7.61
C TYR A 124 -9.65 -13.33 -7.98
N GLN A 125 -10.37 -14.41 -8.20
CA GLN A 125 -9.81 -15.71 -8.60
C GLN A 125 -9.21 -15.68 -10.01
N ASN A 126 -9.74 -14.84 -10.89
CA ASN A 126 -9.17 -14.62 -12.22
C ASN A 126 -7.90 -13.79 -12.23
N GLY A 127 -7.56 -13.15 -11.09
CA GLY A 127 -6.39 -12.25 -10.97
C GLY A 127 -6.66 -10.80 -11.41
N ASP A 128 -7.91 -10.47 -11.74
CA ASP A 128 -8.31 -9.08 -12.03
C ASP A 128 -8.63 -8.36 -10.71
N PHE A 129 -7.58 -7.99 -10.00
CA PHE A 129 -7.69 -7.41 -8.66
C PHE A 129 -8.33 -6.02 -8.65
N ASN A 130 -8.23 -5.26 -9.75
CA ASN A 130 -8.88 -3.95 -9.84
C ASN A 130 -10.41 -4.11 -9.88
N MET A 131 -10.92 -5.01 -10.74
CA MET A 131 -12.36 -5.29 -10.81
C MET A 131 -12.86 -5.97 -9.54
N ALA A 132 -12.08 -6.89 -8.96
CA ALA A 132 -12.42 -7.52 -7.69
C ALA A 132 -12.58 -6.49 -6.57
N ALA A 133 -11.60 -5.58 -6.41
CA ALA A 133 -11.67 -4.52 -5.39
C ALA A 133 -12.88 -3.59 -5.60
N PHE A 134 -13.20 -3.27 -6.86
CA PHE A 134 -14.38 -2.46 -7.20
C PHE A 134 -15.68 -3.15 -6.76
N HIS A 135 -15.89 -4.41 -7.12
CA HIS A 135 -17.13 -5.14 -6.80
C HIS A 135 -17.23 -5.50 -5.31
N TYR A 136 -16.13 -5.85 -4.63
CA TYR A 136 -16.16 -6.07 -3.18
C TYR A 136 -16.46 -4.78 -2.41
N ARG A 137 -15.95 -3.63 -2.86
CA ARG A 137 -16.29 -2.32 -2.27
C ARG A 137 -17.78 -2.01 -2.47
N ASP A 138 -18.33 -2.26 -3.66
CA ASP A 138 -19.75 -2.09 -3.93
C ASP A 138 -20.59 -3.02 -3.03
N TYR A 139 -20.12 -4.26 -2.81
CA TYR A 139 -20.73 -5.20 -1.88
C TYR A 139 -20.79 -4.64 -0.46
N VAL A 140 -19.66 -4.23 0.10
CA VAL A 140 -19.57 -3.68 1.47
C VAL A 140 -20.50 -2.47 1.65
N LYS A 141 -20.59 -1.63 0.61
CA LYS A 141 -21.44 -0.44 0.62
C LYS A 141 -22.93 -0.78 0.56
N ARG A 142 -23.32 -1.81 -0.21
CA ARG A 142 -24.74 -2.20 -0.39
C ARG A 142 -25.26 -3.08 0.72
N TYR A 143 -24.43 -3.93 1.28
CA TYR A 143 -24.80 -4.94 2.28
C TYR A 143 -23.97 -4.83 3.56
N PRO A 144 -24.01 -3.67 4.28
CA PRO A 144 -23.14 -3.42 5.44
C PRO A 144 -23.45 -4.33 6.63
N ASN A 145 -24.62 -4.96 6.68
CA ASN A 145 -25.07 -5.84 7.75
C ASN A 145 -25.11 -7.32 7.37
N SER A 146 -24.57 -7.70 6.19
CA SER A 146 -24.49 -9.10 5.80
C SER A 146 -23.37 -9.83 6.59
N GLU A 147 -23.54 -11.11 6.82
CA GLU A 147 -22.53 -11.96 7.46
C GLU A 147 -21.22 -12.03 6.67
N HIS A 148 -21.26 -11.79 5.35
CA HIS A 148 -20.10 -11.80 4.46
C HIS A 148 -19.42 -10.42 4.34
N THR A 149 -19.88 -9.38 5.05
CA THR A 149 -19.36 -8.00 4.86
C THR A 149 -17.92 -7.88 5.31
N GLU A 150 -17.56 -8.50 6.43
CA GLU A 150 -16.17 -8.51 6.91
C GLU A 150 -15.25 -9.22 5.91
N ASP A 151 -15.63 -10.42 5.44
CA ASP A 151 -14.87 -11.16 4.44
C ASP A 151 -14.75 -10.40 3.12
N ALA A 152 -15.82 -9.76 2.67
CA ALA A 152 -15.82 -8.95 1.45
C ALA A 152 -14.88 -7.76 1.58
N PHE A 153 -14.87 -7.09 2.72
CA PHE A 153 -13.95 -5.97 2.96
C PHE A 153 -12.51 -6.45 3.04
N PHE A 154 -12.25 -7.57 3.72
CA PHE A 154 -10.92 -8.18 3.74
C PHE A 154 -10.43 -8.57 2.33
N ARG A 155 -11.28 -9.20 1.51
CA ARG A 155 -10.93 -9.51 0.11
C ARG A 155 -10.73 -8.26 -0.74
N CYS A 156 -11.50 -7.20 -0.48
CA CYS A 156 -11.30 -5.90 -1.12
C CYS A 156 -9.90 -5.35 -0.84
N ILE A 157 -9.50 -5.26 0.43
CA ILE A 157 -8.17 -4.73 0.79
C ILE A 157 -7.04 -5.62 0.30
N THR A 158 -7.22 -6.95 0.30
CA THR A 158 -6.25 -7.89 -0.26
C THR A 158 -6.10 -7.71 -1.77
N ALA A 159 -7.21 -7.47 -2.49
CA ALA A 159 -7.15 -7.15 -3.92
C ALA A 159 -6.40 -5.82 -4.16
N ILE A 160 -6.71 -4.76 -3.38
CA ILE A 160 -6.01 -3.48 -3.47
C ILE A 160 -4.52 -3.64 -3.17
N TYR A 161 -4.14 -4.40 -2.13
CA TYR A 161 -2.75 -4.71 -1.82
C TYR A 161 -2.02 -5.33 -3.01
N LYS A 162 -2.65 -6.29 -3.70
CA LYS A 162 -2.08 -6.94 -4.90
C LYS A 162 -1.93 -6.01 -6.10
N THR A 163 -2.60 -4.88 -6.13
CA THR A 163 -2.43 -3.84 -7.19
C THR A 163 -1.29 -2.86 -6.89
N SER A 164 -0.67 -2.94 -5.69
CA SER A 164 0.46 -2.09 -5.33
C SER A 164 1.66 -2.37 -6.23
N PRO A 165 2.17 -1.37 -6.98
CA PRO A 165 3.27 -1.55 -7.91
C PRO A 165 4.62 -1.69 -7.19
N ASP A 166 5.67 -1.97 -7.96
CA ASP A 166 7.05 -1.97 -7.47
C ASP A 166 7.47 -0.59 -6.97
N TYR A 167 8.42 -0.54 -6.02
CA TYR A 167 8.84 0.68 -5.31
C TYR A 167 9.31 1.82 -6.21
N TYR A 168 9.88 1.55 -7.38
CA TYR A 168 10.39 2.56 -8.33
C TYR A 168 9.29 3.25 -9.15
N LEU A 169 8.09 2.68 -9.20
CA LEU A 169 6.92 3.26 -9.88
C LEU A 169 6.18 4.26 -8.98
N ASP A 170 5.10 4.84 -9.48
CA ASP A 170 4.21 5.67 -8.66
C ASP A 170 3.60 4.88 -7.51
N GLN A 171 3.58 5.46 -6.31
CA GLN A 171 3.13 4.79 -5.09
C GLN A 171 1.75 5.26 -4.59
N SER A 172 0.94 5.86 -5.44
CA SER A 172 -0.41 6.30 -5.07
C SER A 172 -1.28 5.12 -4.65
N ASN A 173 -1.25 4.02 -5.41
CA ASN A 173 -1.97 2.79 -5.07
C ASN A 173 -1.47 2.17 -3.76
N THR A 174 -0.17 2.21 -3.50
CA THR A 174 0.42 1.71 -2.24
C THR A 174 -0.08 2.50 -1.03
N LYS A 175 -0.11 3.83 -1.13
CA LYS A 175 -0.64 4.70 -0.06
C LYS A 175 -2.12 4.44 0.17
N TYR A 176 -2.89 4.34 -0.92
CA TYR A 176 -4.31 4.00 -0.85
C TYR A 176 -4.55 2.63 -0.20
N ALA A 177 -3.73 1.61 -0.53
CA ALA A 177 -3.79 0.31 0.13
C ALA A 177 -3.58 0.40 1.65
N ILE A 178 -2.57 1.17 2.09
CA ILE A 178 -2.29 1.40 3.51
C ILE A 178 -3.50 2.03 4.22
N GLU A 179 -4.12 3.03 3.61
CA GLU A 179 -5.32 3.69 4.15
C GLU A 179 -6.49 2.72 4.29
N GLN A 180 -6.75 1.89 3.27
CA GLN A 180 -7.86 0.94 3.28
C GLN A 180 -7.63 -0.21 4.29
N ILE A 181 -6.40 -0.72 4.40
CA ILE A 181 -6.06 -1.75 5.40
C ILE A 181 -6.19 -1.18 6.82
N SER A 182 -5.69 0.04 7.04
CA SER A 182 -5.83 0.71 8.34
C SER A 182 -7.31 0.92 8.73
N ALA A 183 -8.15 1.26 7.75
CA ALA A 183 -9.59 1.41 7.94
C ALA A 183 -10.26 0.08 8.30
N PHE A 184 -9.85 -1.03 7.68
CA PHE A 184 -10.34 -2.36 8.04
C PHE A 184 -9.99 -2.73 9.50
N ILE A 185 -8.74 -2.51 9.92
CA ILE A 185 -8.30 -2.78 11.29
C ILE A 185 -9.10 -1.97 12.32
N GLN A 186 -9.42 -0.71 11.99
CA GLN A 186 -10.24 0.15 12.86
C GLN A 186 -11.70 -0.32 12.92
N ALA A 187 -12.26 -0.78 11.81
CA ALA A 187 -13.64 -1.26 11.74
C ALA A 187 -13.82 -2.62 12.44
N TYR A 188 -12.85 -3.52 12.30
CA TYR A 188 -12.88 -4.90 12.78
C TYR A 188 -11.65 -5.26 13.64
N PRO A 189 -11.48 -4.65 14.84
CA PRO A 189 -10.29 -4.84 15.66
C PRO A 189 -10.11 -6.27 16.20
N ASN A 190 -11.17 -7.08 16.19
CA ASN A 190 -11.17 -8.48 16.66
C ASN A 190 -11.26 -9.48 15.51
N SER A 191 -11.06 -9.04 14.27
CA SER A 191 -11.09 -9.90 13.09
C SER A 191 -9.96 -10.95 13.12
N PRO A 192 -10.20 -12.19 12.68
CA PRO A 192 -9.14 -13.17 12.51
C PRO A 192 -8.08 -12.76 11.47
N HIS A 193 -8.38 -11.77 10.63
CA HIS A 193 -7.50 -11.28 9.57
C HIS A 193 -6.53 -10.17 9.99
N ILE A 194 -6.55 -9.74 11.28
CA ILE A 194 -5.71 -8.62 11.76
C ILE A 194 -4.22 -8.89 11.58
N GLU A 195 -3.77 -10.12 11.85
CA GLU A 195 -2.36 -10.48 11.68
C GLU A 195 -1.91 -10.33 10.21
N GLU A 196 -2.73 -10.84 9.27
CA GLU A 196 -2.44 -10.71 7.84
C GLU A 196 -2.48 -9.24 7.38
N CYS A 197 -3.41 -8.44 7.91
CA CYS A 197 -3.45 -6.99 7.65
C CYS A 197 -2.18 -6.27 8.11
N ASN A 198 -1.65 -6.61 9.29
CA ASN A 198 -0.41 -6.03 9.80
C ASN A 198 0.79 -6.41 8.91
N LEU A 199 0.89 -7.67 8.48
CA LEU A 199 1.93 -8.10 7.54
C LEU A 199 1.86 -7.36 6.20
N MET A 200 0.66 -7.15 5.66
CA MET A 200 0.48 -6.34 4.45
C MET A 200 0.90 -4.88 4.68
N LEU A 201 0.58 -4.28 5.84
CA LEU A 201 1.01 -2.91 6.17
C LEU A 201 2.53 -2.80 6.24
N ASP A 202 3.19 -3.75 6.91
CA ASP A 202 4.64 -3.77 7.04
C ASP A 202 5.33 -3.87 5.67
N ASP A 203 4.84 -4.73 4.77
CA ASP A 203 5.35 -4.86 3.41
C ASP A 203 5.18 -3.55 2.60
N LEU A 204 4.00 -2.94 2.65
CA LEU A 204 3.73 -1.69 1.94
C LEU A 204 4.58 -0.52 2.51
N GLN A 205 4.75 -0.45 3.83
CA GLN A 205 5.60 0.55 4.47
C GLN A 205 7.07 0.36 4.11
N LEU A 206 7.54 -0.90 4.07
CA LEU A 206 8.89 -1.24 3.63
C LEU A 206 9.12 -0.84 2.16
N LYS A 207 8.13 -1.05 1.30
CA LYS A 207 8.16 -0.63 -0.12
C LYS A 207 8.30 0.89 -0.26
N LEU A 208 7.54 1.67 0.52
CA LEU A 208 7.67 3.14 0.56
C LEU A 208 9.03 3.57 1.10
N ALA A 209 9.50 2.93 2.19
CA ALA A 209 10.82 3.19 2.74
C ALA A 209 11.93 2.90 1.73
N ARG A 210 11.82 1.80 0.97
CA ARG A 210 12.77 1.46 -0.09
C ARG A 210 12.85 2.56 -1.14
N LYS A 211 11.72 3.09 -1.60
CA LYS A 211 11.68 4.20 -2.55
C LYS A 211 12.39 5.43 -2.01
N ASP A 212 12.08 5.84 -0.78
CA ASP A 212 12.66 7.04 -0.16
C ASP A 212 14.18 6.85 0.08
N LEU A 213 14.63 5.61 0.39
CA LEU A 213 16.05 5.27 0.49
C LEU A 213 16.77 5.40 -0.87
N GLU A 214 16.18 4.90 -1.95
CA GLU A 214 16.79 5.02 -3.28
C GLU A 214 16.88 6.49 -3.74
N ILE A 215 15.93 7.34 -3.35
CA ILE A 215 16.01 8.80 -3.57
C ILE A 215 17.17 9.40 -2.78
N LEU A 216 17.36 8.98 -1.53
CA LEU A 216 18.50 9.41 -0.71
C LEU A 216 19.83 9.02 -1.36
N LYS A 217 19.96 7.78 -1.83
CA LYS A 217 21.14 7.30 -2.57
C LYS A 217 21.38 8.08 -3.86
N LEU A 218 20.30 8.40 -4.58
CA LEU A 218 20.38 9.20 -5.81
C LEU A 218 20.99 10.57 -5.52
N TYR A 219 20.54 11.27 -4.47
CA TYR A 219 21.12 12.55 -4.08
C TYR A 219 22.60 12.46 -3.68
N TYR A 220 23.00 11.40 -2.98
CA TYR A 220 24.40 11.13 -2.68
C TYR A 220 25.21 10.91 -3.96
N ASN A 221 24.76 10.03 -4.86
CA ASN A 221 25.45 9.66 -6.08
C ASN A 221 25.55 10.82 -7.10
N THR A 222 24.68 11.80 -7.00
CA THR A 222 24.66 12.99 -7.87
C THR A 222 25.28 14.23 -7.22
N ASP A 223 26.00 14.06 -6.10
CA ASP A 223 26.70 15.14 -5.37
C ASP A 223 25.77 16.23 -4.81
N HIS A 224 24.46 15.95 -4.67
CA HIS A 224 23.48 16.87 -4.09
C HIS A 224 23.46 16.76 -2.56
N TYR A 225 24.60 17.01 -1.92
CA TYR A 225 24.83 16.75 -0.49
C TYR A 225 23.81 17.36 0.47
N ALA A 226 23.40 18.61 0.24
CA ALA A 226 22.39 19.28 1.07
C ALA A 226 21.01 18.61 0.95
N ALA A 227 20.62 18.22 -0.28
CA ALA A 227 19.36 17.52 -0.51
C ALA A 227 19.39 16.11 0.13
N CYS A 228 20.53 15.41 0.06
CA CYS A 228 20.73 14.13 0.72
C CYS A 228 20.54 14.23 2.24
N GLN A 229 21.06 15.28 2.90
CA GLN A 229 20.84 15.50 4.35
C GLN A 229 19.35 15.69 4.68
N ILE A 230 18.61 16.43 3.85
CA ILE A 230 17.17 16.63 4.03
C ILE A 230 16.42 15.33 3.82
N ALA A 231 16.74 14.57 2.76
CA ALA A 231 16.14 13.28 2.48
C ALA A 231 16.39 12.27 3.62
N ALA A 232 17.61 12.23 4.17
CA ALA A 232 17.95 11.39 5.31
C ALA A 232 17.12 11.76 6.57
N ARG A 233 16.98 13.06 6.87
CA ARG A 233 16.15 13.53 7.99
C ARG A 233 14.70 13.11 7.83
N ASN A 234 14.14 13.31 6.63
CA ASN A 234 12.77 12.92 6.33
C ASN A 234 12.58 11.39 6.46
N PHE A 235 13.56 10.62 5.97
CA PHE A 235 13.56 9.16 6.10
C PHE A 235 13.54 8.72 7.57
N PHE A 236 14.39 9.30 8.42
CA PHE A 236 14.46 8.97 9.84
C PHE A 236 13.18 9.29 10.61
N ASN A 237 12.54 10.42 10.26
CA ASN A 237 11.29 10.81 10.89
C ASN A 237 10.12 9.90 10.48
N LYS A 238 10.11 9.43 9.23
CA LYS A 238 8.99 8.68 8.66
C LYS A 238 9.08 7.18 8.91
N TYR A 239 10.30 6.63 8.95
CA TYR A 239 10.54 5.19 8.96
C TYR A 239 11.45 4.76 10.12
N SER A 240 11.23 5.29 11.33
CA SER A 240 12.08 5.07 12.51
C SER A 240 12.32 3.60 12.88
N TYR A 241 11.38 2.71 12.54
CA TYR A 241 11.45 1.27 12.83
C TYR A 241 11.81 0.41 11.60
N SER A 242 12.10 1.04 10.46
CA SER A 242 12.41 0.30 9.24
C SER A 242 13.73 -0.48 9.35
N PRO A 243 13.80 -1.72 8.83
CA PRO A 243 15.05 -2.46 8.72
C PRO A 243 16.08 -1.80 7.79
N LEU A 244 15.67 -0.79 7.01
CA LEU A 244 16.54 -0.02 6.11
C LEU A 244 17.26 1.14 6.83
N MET A 245 16.97 1.39 8.11
CA MET A 245 17.59 2.49 8.88
C MET A 245 19.12 2.44 8.92
N PRO A 246 19.78 1.28 9.14
CA PRO A 246 21.24 1.22 9.13
C PRO A 246 21.84 1.69 7.80
N GLU A 247 21.23 1.30 6.69
CA GLU A 247 21.67 1.70 5.33
C GLU A 247 21.49 3.21 5.12
N ALA A 248 20.36 3.77 5.56
CA ALA A 248 20.10 5.21 5.45
C ALA A 248 21.08 6.06 6.29
N VAL A 249 21.43 5.60 7.50
CA VAL A 249 22.44 6.27 8.34
C VAL A 249 23.83 6.15 7.73
N TYR A 250 24.17 5.02 7.15
CA TYR A 250 25.44 4.84 6.43
C TYR A 250 25.58 5.82 5.26
N TYR A 251 24.55 5.96 4.41
CA TYR A 251 24.58 6.95 3.32
C TYR A 251 24.65 8.39 3.83
N LEU A 252 24.07 8.70 4.99
CA LEU A 252 24.26 10.00 5.62
C LEU A 252 25.72 10.23 6.06
N VAL A 253 26.38 9.20 6.60
CA VAL A 253 27.83 9.26 6.96
C VAL A 253 28.66 9.54 5.71
N LEU A 254 28.48 8.77 4.65
CA LEU A 254 29.17 8.97 3.37
C LEU A 254 28.94 10.38 2.82
N ASN A 255 27.69 10.80 2.81
CA ASN A 255 27.29 12.12 2.33
C ASN A 255 28.00 13.25 3.10
N ASN A 256 27.98 13.20 4.43
CA ASN A 256 28.59 14.22 5.26
C ASN A 256 30.11 14.22 5.11
N TYR A 257 30.72 13.06 4.93
CA TYR A 257 32.16 12.93 4.70
C TYR A 257 32.57 13.57 3.37
N GLU A 258 31.92 13.23 2.26
CA GLU A 258 32.20 13.83 0.94
C GLU A 258 31.88 15.33 0.93
N PHE A 259 30.79 15.72 1.55
CA PHE A 259 30.42 17.14 1.67
C PHE A 259 31.45 17.94 2.45
N SER A 260 32.09 17.36 3.48
CA SER A 260 33.17 18.02 4.22
C SER A 260 34.42 18.24 3.35
N LYS A 261 34.80 17.26 2.50
CA LYS A 261 35.93 17.36 1.59
C LYS A 261 35.76 18.46 0.55
N LYS A 262 34.54 18.60 0.01
CA LYS A 262 34.21 19.61 -1.01
C LYS A 262 33.81 20.99 -0.40
N SER A 263 34.12 21.21 0.88
CA SER A 263 33.77 22.42 1.61
C SER A 263 34.90 23.43 1.64
N THR A 264 34.53 24.69 1.70
CA THR A 264 35.50 25.78 2.07
C THR A 264 35.91 25.61 3.53
N GLU A 265 37.14 26.05 3.90
CA GLU A 265 37.67 25.92 5.26
C GLU A 265 36.70 26.49 6.32
N ARG A 266 35.99 27.57 6.02
CA ARG A 266 35.01 28.19 6.91
C ARG A 266 33.88 27.27 7.36
N LYS A 267 33.43 26.32 6.51
CA LYS A 267 32.33 25.40 6.80
C LYS A 267 32.76 23.96 7.05
N LYS A 268 34.04 23.69 6.85
CA LYS A 268 34.57 22.32 6.88
C LYS A 268 34.50 21.72 8.28
N GLU A 269 34.84 22.48 9.31
CA GLU A 269 34.79 22.05 10.70
C GLU A 269 33.36 21.63 11.11
N GLU A 270 32.35 22.47 10.78
CA GLU A 270 30.95 22.19 11.07
C GLU A 270 30.51 20.88 10.41
N ARG A 271 30.88 20.66 9.14
CA ARG A 271 30.51 19.46 8.37
C ARG A 271 31.24 18.21 8.84
N LEU A 272 32.49 18.35 9.28
CA LEU A 272 33.23 17.24 9.91
C LEU A 272 32.58 16.84 11.23
N LYS A 273 32.11 17.80 12.05
CA LYS A 273 31.34 17.51 13.27
C LYS A 273 30.04 16.75 12.96
N ALA A 274 29.28 17.24 11.95
CA ALA A 274 28.06 16.55 11.51
C ALA A 274 28.32 15.13 10.98
N CYS A 275 29.48 14.89 10.35
CA CYS A 275 29.90 13.56 9.94
C CYS A 275 30.20 12.68 11.16
N LEU A 276 30.93 13.19 12.14
CA LEU A 276 31.27 12.47 13.37
C LEU A 276 30.00 12.09 14.15
N ASP A 277 29.03 13.02 14.25
CA ASP A 277 27.75 12.78 14.91
C ASP A 277 26.97 11.63 14.21
N ALA A 278 26.98 11.60 12.87
CA ALA A 278 26.37 10.50 12.11
C ALA A 278 27.10 9.15 12.38
N CYS A 279 28.44 9.15 12.46
CA CYS A 279 29.21 7.97 12.82
C CYS A 279 28.89 7.47 14.24
N ILE A 280 28.75 8.39 15.21
CA ILE A 280 28.37 8.06 16.60
C ILE A 280 26.95 7.45 16.61
N LYS A 281 26.02 8.07 15.91
CA LYS A 281 24.63 7.54 15.78
C LYS A 281 24.62 6.12 15.21
N MET A 282 25.42 5.85 14.19
CA MET A 282 25.54 4.53 13.59
C MET A 282 26.09 3.50 14.62
N ARG A 283 27.14 3.84 15.33
CA ARG A 283 27.79 2.99 16.34
C ARG A 283 26.85 2.67 17.50
N LEU A 284 26.08 3.65 17.98
CA LEU A 284 25.19 3.48 19.13
C LEU A 284 23.96 2.65 18.79
N ASN A 285 23.38 2.87 17.61
CA ASN A 285 22.09 2.26 17.27
C ASN A 285 22.21 0.98 16.44
N TYR A 286 23.33 0.81 15.70
CA TYR A 286 23.49 -0.29 14.73
C TYR A 286 24.91 -0.88 14.77
N PRO A 287 25.40 -1.32 15.94
CA PRO A 287 26.80 -1.80 16.10
C PRO A 287 27.10 -3.03 15.22
N ASP A 288 26.11 -3.88 14.97
CA ASP A 288 26.26 -5.12 14.21
C ASP A 288 26.01 -4.92 12.69
N SER A 289 25.89 -3.68 12.25
CA SER A 289 25.65 -3.38 10.83
C SER A 289 26.86 -3.75 9.97
N PRO A 290 26.64 -4.31 8.75
CA PRO A 290 27.74 -4.64 7.82
C PRO A 290 28.55 -3.40 7.40
N TYR A 291 28.00 -2.20 7.56
CA TYR A 291 28.65 -0.93 7.21
C TYR A 291 29.61 -0.40 8.30
N MET A 292 29.61 -0.97 9.53
CA MET A 292 30.36 -0.44 10.66
C MET A 292 31.85 -0.32 10.40
N LYS A 293 32.45 -1.31 9.74
CA LYS A 293 33.89 -1.30 9.43
C LYS A 293 34.33 -0.09 8.62
N GLU A 294 33.49 0.36 7.70
CA GLU A 294 33.76 1.54 6.87
C GLU A 294 33.50 2.83 7.64
N VAL A 295 32.40 2.88 8.39
CA VAL A 295 32.05 4.00 9.26
C VAL A 295 33.13 4.28 10.28
N GLU A 296 33.77 3.25 10.86
CA GLU A 296 34.87 3.42 11.79
C GLU A 296 36.12 4.03 11.14
N LYS A 297 36.47 3.62 9.93
CA LYS A 297 37.56 4.24 9.16
C LYS A 297 37.31 5.72 8.92
N ILE A 298 36.09 6.07 8.48
CA ILE A 298 35.67 7.46 8.28
C ILE A 298 35.73 8.23 9.59
N SER A 299 35.22 7.67 10.69
CA SER A 299 35.25 8.29 12.02
C SER A 299 36.66 8.62 12.49
N GLN A 300 37.62 7.69 12.28
CA GLN A 300 39.03 7.90 12.64
C GLN A 300 39.67 9.04 11.80
N ASP A 301 39.40 9.08 10.49
CA ASP A 301 39.91 10.11 9.61
C ASP A 301 39.32 11.50 9.96
N VAL A 302 37.99 11.57 10.15
CA VAL A 302 37.29 12.78 10.58
C VAL A 302 37.84 13.31 11.91
N THR A 303 38.09 12.41 12.88
CA THR A 303 38.65 12.80 14.19
C THR A 303 40.05 13.41 14.04
N LYS A 304 40.92 12.82 13.21
CA LYS A 304 42.24 13.37 12.91
C LYS A 304 42.16 14.75 12.25
N GLN A 305 41.21 14.94 11.32
CA GLN A 305 41.00 16.22 10.67
C GLN A 305 40.51 17.29 11.66
N LEU A 306 39.58 16.94 12.57
CA LEU A 306 39.06 17.86 13.60
C LEU A 306 40.12 18.30 14.62
N GLN A 307 41.16 17.48 14.89
CA GLN A 307 42.27 17.88 15.76
C GLN A 307 43.01 19.11 15.25
N LYS A 308 43.08 19.30 13.94
CA LYS A 308 43.72 20.48 13.31
C LYS A 308 43.01 21.81 13.58
N TYR A 309 41.70 21.74 13.93
CA TYR A 309 40.91 22.93 14.26
C TYR A 309 40.85 23.23 15.77
N LYS A 310 41.46 22.37 16.61
CA LYS A 310 41.56 22.59 18.06
C LYS A 310 42.91 23.19 18.49
N SER A 311 43.88 23.16 17.58
CA SER A 311 45.20 23.84 17.75
C SER A 311 45.17 25.25 17.21
#